data_2e604629c58e5aba4037b9b19a0c86fd
#
_entry.id   2e604629c58e5aba4037b9b19a0c86fd
#
_cell.length_a   1.000
_cell.length_b   1.000
_cell.length_c   1.000
_cell.angle_alpha   90.00
_cell.angle_beta   90.00
_cell.angle_gamma   90.00
#
_symmetry.space_group_name_H-M   'P 1'
#
loop_
_entity.id
_entity.type
_entity.pdbx_description
1 polymer ?
#
loop_
_entity_poly.entity_id
_entity_poly.type
_entity_poly.pdbx_seq_one_letter_code
_entity_poly.pdbx_strand_id
1 'polypeptide(L)'
;MHLEVVNPVLRKKIMPGKSQVPIEKYFESFSYAVDIFGWGQVSTYILAGLGDTVEEILEICERLTSIGVYPFVVPFVPVSGTPLESHSPPTPHFMRSVLEPLAEMIQKSDMGSEKIKAGCGRCGACSALSAFERIKQLSVKESVAC
;
A
#
# COMPACT_ATOMS: atom_id res chain seq x y z
N MET A 1 -0.72 6.43 11.18
CA MET A 1 -1.29 5.09 11.52
C MET A 1 -1.11 4.20 10.31
N HIS A 2 -0.53 2.99 10.46
CA HIS A 2 -0.21 2.11 9.33
C HIS A 2 -0.77 0.71 9.59
N LEU A 3 -1.32 0.07 8.54
CA LEU A 3 -1.83 -1.30 8.59
C LEU A 3 -0.69 -2.31 8.70
N GLU A 4 0.30 -2.18 7.87
CA GLU A 4 1.48 -3.05 7.74
C GLU A 4 1.12 -4.46 7.27
N VAL A 5 0.80 -5.41 8.15
CA VAL A 5 0.34 -6.77 7.82
C VAL A 5 -1.19 -6.79 7.79
N VAL A 6 -1.77 -7.42 6.78
CA VAL A 6 -3.22 -7.39 6.53
C VAL A 6 -3.94 -8.67 6.97
N ASN A 7 -3.30 -9.85 6.86
CA ASN A 7 -3.86 -11.11 7.32
C ASN A 7 -3.99 -11.13 8.85
N PRO A 8 -5.17 -11.40 9.43
CA PRO A 8 -5.39 -11.32 10.88
C PRO A 8 -4.52 -12.29 11.71
N VAL A 9 -4.23 -13.48 11.18
CA VAL A 9 -3.41 -14.49 11.87
C VAL A 9 -1.95 -14.04 11.90
N LEU A 10 -1.43 -13.59 10.76
CA LEU A 10 -0.07 -13.05 10.66
C LEU A 10 0.08 -11.78 11.50
N ARG A 11 -0.91 -10.90 11.47
CA ARG A 11 -0.96 -9.67 12.25
C ARG A 11 -0.83 -9.94 13.73
N LYS A 12 -1.55 -10.95 14.25
CA LYS A 12 -1.45 -11.37 15.65
C LYS A 12 -0.07 -11.92 16.02
N LYS A 13 0.57 -12.66 15.10
CA LYS A 13 1.91 -13.24 15.29
C LYS A 13 3.02 -12.18 15.22
N ILE A 14 2.97 -11.29 14.23
CA ILE A 14 4.06 -10.34 13.91
C ILE A 14 3.89 -9.02 14.68
N MET A 15 2.65 -8.59 14.88
CA MET A 15 2.32 -7.29 15.50
C MET A 15 1.30 -7.46 16.64
N PRO A 16 1.61 -8.19 17.72
CA PRO A 16 0.64 -8.54 18.76
C PRO A 16 -0.04 -7.32 19.41
N GLY A 17 0.68 -6.21 19.58
CA GLY A 17 0.12 -4.96 20.10
C GLY A 17 -0.90 -4.32 19.14
N LYS A 18 -0.54 -4.19 17.85
CA LYS A 18 -1.44 -3.61 16.84
C LYS A 18 -2.63 -4.50 16.50
N SER A 19 -2.48 -5.84 16.64
CA SER A 19 -3.55 -6.79 16.36
C SER A 19 -4.72 -6.72 17.33
N GLN A 20 -4.55 -6.07 18.47
CA GLN A 20 -5.63 -5.82 19.42
C GLN A 20 -6.65 -4.81 18.89
N VAL A 21 -6.26 -3.99 17.92
CA VAL A 21 -7.17 -3.06 17.23
C VAL A 21 -7.67 -3.74 15.96
N PRO A 22 -8.97 -3.99 15.81
CA PRO A 22 -9.56 -4.54 14.58
C PRO A 22 -9.23 -3.68 13.35
N ILE A 23 -9.03 -4.31 12.20
CA ILE A 23 -8.76 -3.60 10.94
C ILE A 23 -9.87 -2.61 10.62
N GLU A 24 -11.12 -2.92 10.92
CA GLU A 24 -12.26 -2.04 10.69
C GLU A 24 -12.14 -0.69 11.44
N LYS A 25 -11.50 -0.68 12.61
CA LYS A 25 -11.22 0.59 13.33
C LYS A 25 -10.18 1.46 12.61
N TYR A 26 -9.26 0.84 11.86
CA TYR A 26 -8.37 1.59 10.99
C TYR A 26 -9.15 2.21 9.83
N PHE A 27 -10.07 1.46 9.21
CA PHE A 27 -10.90 1.98 8.12
C PHE A 27 -11.80 3.14 8.57
N GLU A 28 -12.46 3.03 9.73
CA GLU A 28 -13.23 4.13 10.33
C GLU A 28 -12.35 5.39 10.49
N SER A 29 -11.14 5.22 11.04
CA SER A 29 -10.21 6.33 11.25
C SER A 29 -9.67 6.91 9.94
N PHE A 30 -9.45 6.06 8.93
CA PHE A 30 -9.03 6.52 7.60
C PHE A 30 -10.12 7.32 6.91
N SER A 31 -11.38 6.84 6.95
CA SER A 31 -12.51 7.57 6.38
C SER A 31 -12.64 8.96 7.02
N TYR A 32 -12.57 9.03 8.35
CA TYR A 32 -12.58 10.32 9.07
C TYR A 32 -11.41 11.23 8.64
N ALA A 33 -10.20 10.66 8.47
CA ALA A 33 -9.05 11.43 8.02
C ALA A 33 -9.22 11.93 6.56
N VAL A 34 -9.83 11.12 5.68
CA VAL A 34 -10.12 11.55 4.30
C VAL A 34 -11.12 12.69 4.27
N ASP A 35 -12.13 12.68 5.14
CA ASP A 35 -13.09 13.81 5.26
C ASP A 35 -12.38 15.13 5.62
N ILE A 36 -11.29 15.07 6.40
CA ILE A 36 -10.53 16.26 6.83
C ILE A 36 -9.48 16.67 5.78
N PHE A 37 -8.68 15.73 5.29
CA PHE A 37 -7.51 16.01 4.46
C PHE A 37 -7.79 15.95 2.96
N GLY A 38 -8.88 15.29 2.57
CA GLY A 38 -9.31 15.15 1.20
C GLY A 38 -8.90 13.80 0.57
N TRP A 39 -9.54 13.50 -0.55
CA TRP A 39 -9.33 12.31 -1.36
C TRP A 39 -7.88 12.16 -1.80
N GLY A 40 -7.29 10.97 -1.58
CA GLY A 40 -5.91 10.68 -1.95
C GLY A 40 -4.84 11.35 -1.08
N GLN A 41 -5.21 12.09 -0.02
CA GLN A 41 -4.26 12.77 0.87
C GLN A 41 -3.92 11.97 2.13
N VAL A 42 -4.63 10.89 2.39
CA VAL A 42 -4.37 9.94 3.48
C VAL A 42 -3.67 8.72 2.90
N SER A 43 -2.61 8.25 3.54
CA SER A 43 -1.89 7.05 3.12
C SER A 43 -1.61 6.11 4.27
N THR A 44 -1.49 4.81 3.96
CA THR A 44 -1.10 3.79 4.92
C THR A 44 -0.06 2.85 4.32
N TYR A 45 0.92 2.43 5.16
CA TYR A 45 1.89 1.41 4.77
C TYR A 45 1.28 0.01 4.82
N ILE A 46 1.65 -0.79 3.82
CA ILE A 46 1.50 -2.24 3.79
C ILE A 46 2.88 -2.83 3.53
N LEU A 47 3.35 -3.72 4.41
CA LEU A 47 4.67 -4.34 4.33
C LEU A 47 4.56 -5.69 3.61
N ALA A 48 4.88 -5.69 2.33
CA ALA A 48 4.89 -6.90 1.52
C ALA A 48 6.06 -7.83 1.89
N GLY A 49 5.79 -9.14 1.94
CA GLY A 49 6.82 -10.16 2.22
C GLY A 49 6.81 -10.69 3.65
N LEU A 50 5.86 -10.32 4.49
CA LEU A 50 5.70 -10.85 5.85
C LEU A 50 4.72 -12.04 5.94
N GLY A 51 4.32 -12.59 4.79
CA GLY A 51 3.48 -13.78 4.69
C GLY A 51 2.08 -13.55 4.14
N ASP A 52 1.64 -12.29 4.01
CA ASP A 52 0.40 -11.97 3.28
C ASP A 52 0.52 -12.39 1.81
N THR A 53 -0.55 -12.94 1.23
CA THR A 53 -0.59 -13.29 -0.20
C THR A 53 -0.80 -12.04 -1.06
N VAL A 54 -0.58 -12.16 -2.37
CA VAL A 54 -0.85 -11.10 -3.33
C VAL A 54 -2.32 -10.69 -3.28
N GLU A 55 -3.21 -11.67 -3.23
CA GLU A 55 -4.66 -11.50 -3.19
C GLU A 55 -5.12 -10.75 -1.94
N GLU A 56 -4.61 -11.14 -0.76
CA GLU A 56 -4.93 -10.48 0.51
C GLU A 56 -4.49 -9.00 0.50
N ILE A 57 -3.30 -8.73 -0.04
CA ILE A 57 -2.79 -7.36 -0.17
C ILE A 57 -3.65 -6.55 -1.13
N LEU A 58 -4.00 -7.11 -2.30
CA LEU A 58 -4.79 -6.40 -3.31
C LEU A 58 -6.22 -6.15 -2.84
N GLU A 59 -6.86 -7.08 -2.12
CA GLU A 59 -8.19 -6.90 -1.53
C GLU A 59 -8.21 -5.70 -0.56
N ILE A 60 -7.23 -5.61 0.32
CA ILE A 60 -7.11 -4.45 1.23
C ILE A 60 -6.81 -3.15 0.46
N CYS A 61 -5.98 -3.21 -0.58
CA CYS A 61 -5.70 -2.04 -1.42
C CYS A 61 -6.97 -1.53 -2.14
N GLU A 62 -7.81 -2.43 -2.65
CA GLU A 62 -9.09 -2.08 -3.26
C GLU A 62 -10.02 -1.39 -2.26
N ARG A 63 -10.16 -1.94 -1.05
CA ARG A 63 -10.93 -1.32 0.04
C ARG A 63 -10.39 0.06 0.42
N LEU A 64 -9.07 0.24 0.48
CA LEU A 64 -8.44 1.53 0.79
C LEU A 64 -8.69 2.56 -0.31
N THR A 65 -8.50 2.17 -1.57
CA THR A 65 -8.72 3.08 -2.71
C THR A 65 -10.18 3.47 -2.86
N SER A 66 -11.13 2.58 -2.51
CA SER A 66 -12.56 2.89 -2.54
C SER A 66 -13.00 3.96 -1.55
N ILE A 67 -12.22 4.23 -0.51
CA ILE A 67 -12.48 5.29 0.48
C ILE A 67 -11.49 6.47 0.38
N GLY A 68 -10.72 6.57 -0.72
CA GLY A 68 -9.80 7.67 -0.96
C GLY A 68 -8.49 7.63 -0.18
N VAL A 69 -8.10 6.46 0.33
CA VAL A 69 -6.83 6.25 1.02
C VAL A 69 -5.81 5.66 0.06
N TYR A 70 -4.63 6.27 -0.03
CA TYR A 70 -3.53 5.79 -0.87
C TYR A 70 -2.79 4.64 -0.18
N PRO A 71 -2.85 3.40 -0.72
CA PRO A 71 -2.12 2.26 -0.17
C PRO A 71 -0.65 2.32 -0.62
N PHE A 72 0.24 2.58 0.32
CA PHE A 72 1.67 2.64 0.04
C PHE A 72 2.33 1.29 0.38
N VAL A 73 2.37 0.38 -0.61
CA VAL A 73 2.97 -0.94 -0.47
C VAL A 73 4.47 -0.84 -0.62
N VAL A 74 5.21 -1.30 0.39
CA VAL A 74 6.67 -1.32 0.44
C VAL A 74 7.18 -2.73 0.72
N PRO A 75 8.35 -3.13 0.20
CA PRO A 75 8.96 -4.39 0.57
C PRO A 75 9.39 -4.37 2.04
N PHE A 76 9.20 -5.49 2.72
CA PHE A 76 9.85 -5.69 4.02
C PHE A 76 11.37 -5.75 3.83
N VAL A 77 12.09 -5.02 4.66
CA VAL A 77 13.57 -5.03 4.71
C VAL A 77 13.98 -5.46 6.10
N PRO A 78 14.73 -6.59 6.24
CA PRO A 78 15.20 -7.04 7.54
C PRO A 78 16.20 -6.05 8.14
N VAL A 79 16.10 -5.87 9.46
CA VAL A 79 16.99 -4.98 10.23
C VAL A 79 17.75 -5.80 11.24
N SER A 80 19.06 -5.67 11.26
CA SER A 80 19.95 -6.37 12.22
C SER A 80 19.56 -6.05 13.67
N GLY A 81 19.64 -7.05 14.54
CA GLY A 81 19.26 -6.94 15.96
C GLY A 81 17.75 -7.02 16.23
N THR A 82 16.92 -7.26 15.21
CA THR A 82 15.48 -7.45 15.37
C THR A 82 15.08 -8.93 15.28
N PRO A 83 13.90 -9.32 15.82
CA PRO A 83 13.42 -10.70 15.72
C PRO A 83 13.26 -11.23 14.27
N LEU A 84 13.17 -10.32 13.30
CA LEU A 84 13.02 -10.64 11.88
C LEU A 84 14.28 -10.38 11.05
N GLU A 85 15.46 -10.27 11.68
CA GLU A 85 16.72 -9.99 10.97
C GLU A 85 17.10 -11.05 9.92
N SER A 86 16.67 -12.30 10.15
CA SER A 86 16.91 -13.42 9.22
C SER A 86 15.74 -13.68 8.26
N HIS A 87 14.68 -12.86 8.30
CA HIS A 87 13.54 -13.01 7.40
C HIS A 87 13.90 -12.49 6.01
N SER A 88 13.66 -13.31 4.98
CA SER A 88 13.97 -12.92 3.59
C SER A 88 13.03 -11.80 3.11
N PRO A 89 13.56 -10.79 2.43
CA PRO A 89 12.69 -9.80 1.75
C PRO A 89 11.86 -10.47 0.64
N PRO A 90 10.76 -9.83 0.21
CA PRO A 90 9.94 -10.35 -0.89
C PRO A 90 10.74 -10.35 -2.21
N THR A 91 10.43 -11.33 -3.08
CA THR A 91 11.06 -11.40 -4.39
C THR A 91 10.60 -10.24 -5.30
N PRO A 92 11.42 -9.84 -6.30
CA PRO A 92 10.99 -8.85 -7.29
C PRO A 92 9.73 -9.26 -8.05
N HIS A 93 9.54 -10.57 -8.27
CA HIS A 93 8.33 -11.11 -8.90
C HIS A 93 7.09 -10.87 -8.03
N PHE A 94 7.16 -11.20 -6.73
CA PHE A 94 6.08 -10.93 -5.78
C PHE A 94 5.73 -9.43 -5.74
N MET A 95 6.74 -8.57 -5.65
CA MET A 95 6.51 -7.12 -5.64
C MET A 95 5.84 -6.64 -6.92
N ARG A 96 6.25 -7.13 -8.07
CA ARG A 96 5.60 -6.80 -9.36
C ARG A 96 4.14 -7.23 -9.38
N SER A 97 3.83 -8.47 -8.93
CA SER A 97 2.47 -9.00 -8.90
C SER A 97 1.52 -8.19 -8.02
N VAL A 98 2.05 -7.44 -7.04
CA VAL A 98 1.28 -6.52 -6.21
C VAL A 98 1.23 -5.11 -6.82
N LEU A 99 2.39 -4.55 -7.18
CA LEU A 99 2.49 -3.13 -7.54
C LEU A 99 1.85 -2.81 -8.89
N GLU A 100 1.88 -3.74 -9.84
CA GLU A 100 1.31 -3.51 -11.17
C GLU A 100 -0.21 -3.39 -11.15
N PRO A 101 -1.00 -4.32 -10.55
CA PRO A 101 -2.44 -4.14 -10.38
C PRO A 101 -2.79 -2.97 -9.47
N LEU A 102 -2.01 -2.74 -8.41
CA LEU A 102 -2.23 -1.61 -7.51
C LEU A 102 -2.13 -0.26 -8.22
N ALA A 103 -1.17 -0.09 -9.12
CA ALA A 103 -1.04 1.14 -9.91
C ALA A 103 -2.30 1.41 -10.76
N GLU A 104 -2.93 0.35 -11.29
CA GLU A 104 -4.21 0.47 -12.01
C GLU A 104 -5.36 0.88 -11.09
N MET A 105 -5.43 0.30 -9.87
CA MET A 105 -6.44 0.65 -8.87
C MET A 105 -6.34 2.13 -8.49
N ILE A 106 -5.12 2.61 -8.22
CA ILE A 106 -4.83 4.00 -7.86
C ILE A 106 -5.27 4.95 -8.98
N GLN A 107 -4.94 4.63 -10.24
CA GLN A 107 -5.33 5.41 -11.39
C GLN A 107 -6.86 5.46 -11.56
N LYS A 108 -7.55 4.31 -11.45
CA LYS A 108 -9.02 4.22 -11.54
C LYS A 108 -9.73 5.02 -10.45
N SER A 109 -9.09 5.18 -9.29
CA SER A 109 -9.62 5.94 -8.15
C SER A 109 -9.26 7.42 -8.19
N ASP A 110 -8.74 7.92 -9.31
CA ASP A 110 -8.27 9.31 -9.49
C ASP A 110 -7.25 9.76 -8.44
N MET A 111 -6.42 8.84 -7.95
CA MET A 111 -5.31 9.11 -7.04
C MET A 111 -3.98 8.99 -7.78
N GLY A 112 -2.88 9.34 -7.11
CA GLY A 112 -1.52 9.18 -7.61
C GLY A 112 -0.49 9.84 -6.71
N SER A 113 0.73 9.33 -6.72
CA SER A 113 1.83 9.85 -5.90
C SER A 113 2.13 11.33 -6.19
N GLU A 114 1.91 11.78 -7.43
CA GLU A 114 2.08 13.18 -7.84
C GLU A 114 1.00 14.11 -7.28
N LYS A 115 -0.18 13.58 -6.92
CA LYS A 115 -1.30 14.34 -6.34
C LYS A 115 -1.21 14.48 -4.82
N ILE A 116 -0.40 13.65 -4.16
CA ILE A 116 -0.21 13.69 -2.71
C ILE A 116 0.64 14.92 -2.34
N LYS A 117 0.17 15.71 -1.38
CA LYS A 117 0.83 16.96 -0.95
C LYS A 117 2.07 16.72 -0.09
N ALA A 118 2.07 15.68 0.76
CA ALA A 118 3.14 15.40 1.71
C ALA A 118 3.24 13.92 2.07
N GLY A 119 4.32 13.54 2.75
CA GLY A 119 4.52 12.19 3.30
C GLY A 119 5.17 11.21 2.33
N CYS A 120 5.18 9.94 2.74
CA CYS A 120 5.96 8.90 2.05
C CYS A 120 5.40 8.54 0.67
N GLY A 121 4.09 8.61 0.45
CA GLY A 121 3.49 8.44 -0.86
C GLY A 121 4.00 9.48 -1.87
N ARG A 122 4.18 10.73 -1.44
CA ARG A 122 4.79 11.80 -2.25
C ARG A 122 6.27 11.59 -2.48
N CYS A 123 7.00 11.19 -1.44
CA CYS A 123 8.45 10.94 -1.49
C CYS A 123 8.79 9.76 -2.42
N GLY A 124 8.05 8.66 -2.32
CA GLY A 124 8.19 7.47 -3.16
C GLY A 124 9.47 6.64 -2.95
N ALA A 125 10.39 7.05 -2.05
CA ALA A 125 11.72 6.46 -1.94
C ALA A 125 11.73 4.98 -1.47
N CYS A 126 10.71 4.54 -0.74
CA CYS A 126 10.65 3.20 -0.16
C CYS A 126 9.91 2.17 -1.03
N SER A 127 9.39 2.57 -2.20
CA SER A 127 8.61 1.69 -3.08
C SER A 127 8.81 2.07 -4.55
N ALA A 128 8.76 1.06 -5.43
CA ALA A 128 8.71 1.28 -6.87
C ALA A 128 7.31 1.67 -7.38
N LEU A 129 6.30 1.83 -6.50
CA LEU A 129 4.91 2.06 -6.87
C LEU A 129 4.74 3.27 -7.81
N SER A 130 5.39 4.39 -7.51
CA SER A 130 5.34 5.59 -8.35
C SER A 130 5.91 5.39 -9.76
N ALA A 131 6.82 4.44 -9.95
CA ALA A 131 7.31 4.07 -11.28
C ALA A 131 6.25 3.27 -12.06
N PHE A 132 5.56 2.33 -11.41
CA PHE A 132 4.45 1.59 -12.01
C PHE A 132 3.28 2.53 -12.38
N GLU A 133 2.94 3.50 -11.54
CA GLU A 133 1.93 4.53 -11.85
C GLU A 133 2.28 5.31 -13.11
N ARG A 134 3.53 5.75 -13.27
CA ARG A 134 4.01 6.46 -14.47
C ARG A 134 3.93 5.62 -15.73
N ILE A 135 4.31 4.34 -15.66
CA ILE A 135 4.21 3.41 -16.80
C ILE A 135 2.75 3.29 -17.26
N LYS A 136 1.81 3.11 -16.33
CA LYS A 136 0.38 3.01 -16.66
C LYS A 136 -0.18 4.31 -17.25
N GLN A 137 0.22 5.47 -16.74
CA GLN A 137 -0.18 6.76 -17.32
C GLN A 137 0.30 6.96 -18.76
N LEU A 138 1.51 6.49 -19.09
CA LEU A 138 2.05 6.56 -20.45
C LEU A 138 1.28 5.65 -21.41
N SER A 139 1.01 4.40 -21.02
CA SER A 139 0.27 3.45 -21.84
C SER A 139 -1.16 3.91 -22.17
N VAL A 140 -1.83 4.61 -21.24
CA VAL A 140 -3.17 5.17 -21.49
C VAL A 140 -3.11 6.32 -22.48
N LYS A 141 -2.10 7.20 -22.41
CA LYS A 141 -1.95 8.31 -23.35
C LYS A 141 -1.69 7.83 -24.78
N GLU A 142 -0.92 6.78 -24.97
CA GLU A 142 -0.68 6.18 -26.29
C GLU A 142 -1.95 5.54 -26.87
N SER A 143 -2.79 4.91 -26.06
CA SER A 143 -4.05 4.29 -26.51
C SER A 143 -5.15 5.30 -26.87
N VAL A 144 -5.07 6.55 -26.39
CA VAL A 144 -6.03 7.62 -26.70
C VAL A 144 -5.58 8.46 -27.91
N ALA A 145 -4.30 8.37 -28.29
CA ALA A 145 -3.71 9.13 -29.40
C ALA A 145 -3.81 8.42 -30.78
N CYS A 146 -4.37 7.20 -30.82
CA CYS A 146 -4.71 6.45 -32.04
C CYS A 146 -6.20 6.52 -32.31
#